data_1f13d6a378eda9b1b5697c3e069d2d06
#
_entry.id   1f13d6a378eda9b1b5697c3e069d2d06
#
_cell.length_a   1.000
_cell.length_b   1.000
_cell.length_c   1.000
_cell.angle_alpha   90.00
_cell.angle_beta   90.00
_cell.angle_gamma   90.00
#
_symmetry.space_group_name_H-M   'P 1'
#
loop_
_entity.id
_entity.type
_entity.pdbx_description
1 polymer ?
#
loop_
_entity_poly.entity_id
_entity_poly.type
_entity_poly.pdbx_seq_one_letter_code
_entity_poly.pdbx_strand_id
1 'polypeptide(L)'
;MENAIALPARPEPMIDPFGRHVSYLRVSVTDRCDFRCTYCMAEDMVFLPKKDLLTLEELDRLCSAFIEKGVEKIRLTGGEPLVRKNIMHFIRSLSRHLDSGALRELTLTTNGSQLAKHAQELADCGVKRINVSIDTLDPDKFRKVTRWGELAKVLEGVDAAQEAGLHIKINAVALKDFNDLEIPDLMRWAHGRGMDLTLIETMPMGDIDEDRTDQFLSLA
;
A
#
# COMPACT_ATOMS: atom_id res chain seq x y z
N MET A 1 -52.57 12.24 -0.84
CA MET A 1 -51.77 11.30 -0.01
C MET A 1 -50.50 10.99 -0.82
N GLU A 2 -49.43 11.71 -0.54
CA GLU A 2 -48.14 11.49 -1.19
C GLU A 2 -47.51 10.19 -0.66
N ASN A 3 -47.30 9.25 -1.55
CA ASN A 3 -46.50 8.05 -1.24
C ASN A 3 -45.06 8.49 -1.00
N ALA A 4 -44.67 8.64 0.26
CA ALA A 4 -43.27 8.76 0.63
C ALA A 4 -42.55 7.48 0.19
N ILE A 5 -41.74 7.55 -0.87
CA ILE A 5 -40.83 6.48 -1.26
C ILE A 5 -39.85 6.32 -0.11
N ALA A 6 -40.00 5.24 0.66
CA ALA A 6 -39.07 4.91 1.72
C ALA A 6 -37.69 4.70 1.08
N LEU A 7 -36.72 5.52 1.46
CA LEU A 7 -35.31 5.32 1.08
C LEU A 7 -34.93 3.90 1.51
N PRO A 8 -34.21 3.14 0.67
CA PRO A 8 -33.74 1.82 1.06
C PRO A 8 -32.96 1.93 2.36
N ALA A 9 -33.27 1.07 3.32
CA ALA A 9 -32.55 1.02 4.59
C ALA A 9 -31.05 0.88 4.31
N ARG A 10 -30.23 1.72 4.94
CA ARG A 10 -28.78 1.57 4.85
C ARG A 10 -28.43 0.15 5.30
N PRO A 11 -27.58 -0.58 4.54
CA PRO A 11 -27.17 -1.91 4.95
C PRO A 11 -26.53 -1.84 6.34
N GLU A 12 -26.82 -2.84 7.18
CA GLU A 12 -26.27 -2.89 8.53
C GLU A 12 -24.75 -2.86 8.49
N PRO A 13 -24.09 -2.03 9.32
CA PRO A 13 -22.64 -1.94 9.35
C PRO A 13 -22.03 -3.27 9.81
N MET A 14 -20.82 -3.58 9.33
CA MET A 14 -20.07 -4.74 9.79
C MET A 14 -19.51 -4.46 11.19
N ILE A 15 -20.00 -5.22 12.16
CA ILE A 15 -19.53 -5.17 13.55
C ILE A 15 -18.94 -6.51 13.91
N ASP A 16 -17.73 -6.49 14.47
CA ASP A 16 -17.05 -7.73 14.90
C ASP A 16 -17.65 -8.25 16.24
N PRO A 17 -17.29 -9.49 16.67
CA PRO A 17 -17.79 -10.05 17.93
C PRO A 17 -17.44 -9.24 19.18
N PHE A 18 -16.54 -8.27 19.09
CA PHE A 18 -16.14 -7.38 20.18
C PHE A 18 -16.84 -6.02 20.11
N GLY A 19 -17.82 -5.84 19.21
CA GLY A 19 -18.54 -4.60 19.03
C GLY A 19 -17.78 -3.50 18.26
N ARG A 20 -16.66 -3.83 17.60
CA ARG A 20 -15.88 -2.85 16.82
C ARG A 20 -16.43 -2.77 15.40
N HIS A 21 -16.61 -1.54 14.90
CA HIS A 21 -17.00 -1.30 13.51
C HIS A 21 -15.83 -1.56 12.56
N VAL A 22 -16.04 -2.41 11.55
CA VAL A 22 -15.07 -2.69 10.49
C VAL A 22 -15.17 -1.61 9.43
N SER A 23 -14.39 -0.54 9.58
CA SER A 23 -14.40 0.64 8.71
C SER A 23 -13.21 0.74 7.75
N TYR A 24 -12.22 -0.16 7.88
CA TYR A 24 -10.99 -0.16 7.10
C TYR A 24 -10.77 -1.50 6.40
N LEU A 25 -10.56 -1.45 5.08
CA LEU A 25 -10.30 -2.60 4.23
C LEU A 25 -8.91 -2.49 3.58
N ARG A 26 -8.14 -3.57 3.64
CA ARG A 26 -6.92 -3.73 2.84
C ARG A 26 -7.25 -4.68 1.69
N VAL A 27 -6.95 -4.24 0.46
CA VAL A 27 -7.26 -4.98 -0.76
C VAL A 27 -5.95 -5.32 -1.47
N SER A 28 -5.59 -6.61 -1.46
CA SER A 28 -4.50 -7.11 -2.29
C SER A 28 -4.97 -7.22 -3.73
N VAL A 29 -4.42 -6.39 -4.61
CA VAL A 29 -4.82 -6.38 -6.02
C VAL A 29 -4.01 -7.35 -6.88
N THR A 30 -2.87 -7.81 -6.40
CA THR A 30 -1.98 -8.76 -7.09
C THR A 30 -1.00 -9.39 -6.11
N ASP A 31 -0.56 -10.60 -6.39
CA ASP A 31 0.57 -11.26 -5.72
C ASP A 31 1.93 -10.88 -6.34
N ARG A 32 1.93 -10.30 -7.57
CA ARG A 32 3.13 -9.98 -8.32
C ARG A 32 3.80 -8.72 -7.79
N CYS A 33 5.13 -8.75 -7.74
CA CYS A 33 5.98 -7.62 -7.40
C CYS A 33 7.15 -7.57 -8.37
N ASP A 34 7.66 -6.41 -8.66
CA ASP A 34 8.87 -6.19 -9.46
C ASP A 34 10.14 -6.15 -8.59
N PHE A 35 10.00 -6.20 -7.25
CA PHE A 35 11.08 -6.45 -6.31
C PHE A 35 11.00 -7.87 -5.74
N ARG A 36 12.10 -8.32 -5.11
CA ARG A 36 12.22 -9.58 -4.37
C ARG A 36 12.90 -9.33 -3.04
N CYS A 37 12.25 -8.51 -2.20
CA CYS A 37 12.82 -8.17 -0.90
C CYS A 37 13.11 -9.43 -0.08
N THR A 38 14.33 -9.52 0.46
CA THR A 38 14.87 -10.70 1.15
C THR A 38 14.01 -11.15 2.32
N TYR A 39 13.34 -10.21 2.98
CA TYR A 39 12.44 -10.48 4.11
C TYR A 39 10.97 -10.72 3.69
N CYS A 40 10.63 -10.63 2.40
CA CYS A 40 9.23 -10.64 1.94
C CYS A 40 8.88 -11.88 1.12
N MET A 41 9.69 -12.23 0.11
CA MET A 41 9.42 -13.36 -0.77
C MET A 41 10.70 -13.96 -1.36
N ALA A 42 10.65 -15.24 -1.66
CA ALA A 42 11.74 -15.96 -2.33
C ALA A 42 12.02 -15.35 -3.70
N GLU A 43 13.25 -15.49 -4.19
CA GLU A 43 13.66 -14.94 -5.48
C GLU A 43 12.92 -15.60 -6.63
N ASP A 44 12.71 -16.91 -6.54
CA ASP A 44 12.02 -17.76 -7.50
C ASP A 44 10.53 -17.97 -7.19
N MET A 45 9.91 -17.02 -6.47
CA MET A 45 8.50 -17.06 -6.06
C MET A 45 7.58 -17.44 -7.21
N VAL A 46 6.76 -18.47 -6.99
CA VAL A 46 5.71 -18.90 -7.92
C VAL A 46 4.42 -18.13 -7.65
N PHE A 47 3.97 -17.36 -8.64
CA PHE A 47 2.75 -16.58 -8.56
C PHE A 47 1.51 -17.34 -8.97
N LEU A 48 0.37 -16.96 -8.43
CA LEU A 48 -0.91 -17.53 -8.82
C LEU A 48 -1.18 -17.35 -10.32
N PRO A 49 -1.79 -18.33 -10.98
CA PRO A 49 -2.28 -18.16 -12.32
C PRO A 49 -3.27 -17.00 -12.40
N LYS A 50 -3.26 -16.24 -13.51
CA LYS A 50 -4.15 -15.08 -13.68
C LYS A 50 -5.64 -15.40 -13.50
N LYS A 51 -6.06 -16.62 -13.83
CA LYS A 51 -7.45 -17.10 -13.69
C LYS A 51 -7.90 -17.23 -12.22
N ASP A 52 -6.94 -17.34 -11.29
CA ASP A 52 -7.20 -17.51 -9.85
C ASP A 52 -7.15 -16.16 -9.11
N LEU A 53 -6.85 -15.06 -9.82
CA LEU A 53 -6.91 -13.71 -9.32
C LEU A 53 -8.23 -13.06 -9.73
N LEU A 54 -8.86 -12.33 -8.81
CA LEU A 54 -10.01 -11.50 -9.14
C LEU A 54 -9.67 -10.47 -10.23
N THR A 55 -10.58 -10.27 -11.15
CA THR A 55 -10.49 -9.17 -12.12
C THR A 55 -10.63 -7.82 -11.41
N LEU A 56 -10.25 -6.72 -12.08
CA LEU A 56 -10.41 -5.39 -11.49
C LEU A 56 -11.88 -5.02 -11.33
N GLU A 57 -12.74 -5.51 -12.22
CA GLU A 57 -14.20 -5.33 -12.17
C GLU A 57 -14.83 -6.10 -11.00
N GLU A 58 -14.34 -7.31 -10.71
CA GLU A 58 -14.76 -8.07 -9.52
C GLU A 58 -14.31 -7.40 -8.23
N LEU A 59 -13.05 -6.89 -8.20
CA LEU A 59 -12.55 -6.11 -7.08
C LEU A 59 -13.36 -4.82 -6.86
N ASP A 60 -13.75 -4.13 -7.93
CA ASP A 60 -14.56 -2.92 -7.85
C ASP A 60 -15.94 -3.22 -7.23
N ARG A 61 -16.62 -4.29 -7.70
CA ARG A 61 -17.90 -4.73 -7.11
C ARG A 61 -17.74 -5.09 -5.63
N LEU A 62 -16.68 -5.82 -5.30
CA LEU A 62 -16.40 -6.22 -3.93
C LEU A 62 -16.14 -5.01 -3.03
N CYS A 63 -15.28 -4.08 -3.45
CA CYS A 63 -15.00 -2.85 -2.72
C CYS A 63 -16.28 -2.00 -2.52
N SER A 64 -17.10 -1.88 -3.56
CA SER A 64 -18.37 -1.16 -3.48
C SER A 64 -19.32 -1.77 -2.46
N ALA A 65 -19.46 -3.10 -2.43
CA ALA A 65 -20.27 -3.80 -1.44
C ALA A 65 -19.76 -3.58 -0.01
N PHE A 66 -18.44 -3.54 0.20
CA PHE A 66 -17.86 -3.22 1.52
C PHE A 66 -18.08 -1.75 1.91
N ILE A 67 -18.01 -0.81 0.96
CA ILE A 67 -18.31 0.61 1.20
C ILE A 67 -19.78 0.77 1.62
N GLU A 68 -20.70 0.09 0.94
CA GLU A 68 -22.12 0.07 1.31
C GLU A 68 -22.36 -0.49 2.73
N LYS A 69 -21.49 -1.41 3.18
CA LYS A 69 -21.49 -1.97 4.54
C LYS A 69 -20.75 -1.10 5.57
N GLY A 70 -20.32 0.11 5.21
CA GLY A 70 -19.73 1.08 6.13
C GLY A 70 -18.20 1.09 6.17
N VAL A 71 -17.52 0.48 5.20
CA VAL A 71 -16.08 0.70 5.02
C VAL A 71 -15.84 2.13 4.51
N GLU A 72 -15.09 2.90 5.27
CA GLU A 72 -14.78 4.32 4.99
C GLU A 72 -13.38 4.52 4.45
N LYS A 73 -12.52 3.51 4.56
CA LYS A 73 -11.12 3.57 4.14
C LYS A 73 -10.71 2.30 3.40
N ILE A 74 -10.12 2.49 2.22
CA ILE A 74 -9.53 1.39 1.43
C ILE A 74 -8.05 1.66 1.25
N ARG A 75 -7.24 0.62 1.48
CA ARG A 75 -5.82 0.60 1.15
C ARG A 75 -5.53 -0.49 0.12
N LEU A 76 -5.05 -0.08 -1.04
CA LEU A 76 -4.59 -1.00 -2.05
C LEU A 76 -3.19 -1.50 -1.69
N THR A 77 -3.01 -2.79 -1.81
CA THR A 77 -1.78 -3.51 -1.52
C THR A 77 -1.60 -4.63 -2.54
N GLY A 78 -0.70 -5.56 -2.24
CA GLY A 78 -0.47 -6.75 -3.02
C GLY A 78 0.97 -7.21 -2.85
N GLY A 79 1.58 -7.72 -3.91
CA GLY A 79 3.01 -7.58 -4.11
C GLY A 79 3.28 -6.08 -4.34
N GLU A 80 3.34 -5.63 -5.59
CA GLU A 80 3.35 -4.20 -5.90
C GLU A 80 2.05 -3.83 -6.65
N PRO A 81 1.17 -3.00 -6.08
CA PRO A 81 -0.11 -2.70 -6.73
C PRO A 81 0.02 -1.97 -8.07
N LEU A 82 1.04 -1.10 -8.23
CA LEU A 82 1.23 -0.30 -9.44
C LEU A 82 1.77 -1.10 -10.64
N VAL A 83 2.23 -2.35 -10.45
CA VAL A 83 2.59 -3.23 -11.58
C VAL A 83 1.38 -3.94 -12.18
N ARG A 84 0.22 -3.95 -11.50
CA ARG A 84 -0.96 -4.58 -12.06
C ARG A 84 -1.44 -3.82 -13.29
N LYS A 85 -1.58 -4.52 -14.42
CA LYS A 85 -2.08 -3.93 -15.66
C LYS A 85 -3.44 -3.27 -15.42
N ASN A 86 -3.62 -2.05 -15.93
CA ASN A 86 -4.85 -1.25 -15.82
C ASN A 86 -5.24 -0.85 -14.37
N ILE A 87 -4.31 -0.87 -13.43
CA ILE A 87 -4.60 -0.50 -12.04
C ILE A 87 -5.19 0.91 -11.91
N MET A 88 -4.75 1.87 -12.71
CA MET A 88 -5.28 3.24 -12.69
C MET A 88 -6.74 3.30 -13.12
N HIS A 89 -7.19 2.40 -14.01
CA HIS A 89 -8.62 2.31 -14.33
C HIS A 89 -9.45 1.90 -13.10
N PHE A 90 -8.97 0.95 -12.32
CA PHE A 90 -9.61 0.52 -11.08
C PHE A 90 -9.60 1.63 -10.02
N ILE A 91 -8.47 2.33 -9.83
CA ILE A 91 -8.36 3.45 -8.88
C ILE A 91 -9.33 4.57 -9.28
N ARG A 92 -9.42 4.92 -10.56
CA ARG A 92 -10.38 5.90 -11.09
C ARG A 92 -11.84 5.44 -10.90
N SER A 93 -12.10 4.13 -11.03
CA SER A 93 -13.43 3.61 -10.73
C SER A 93 -13.78 3.76 -9.25
N LEU A 94 -12.85 3.51 -8.33
CA LEU A 94 -13.06 3.70 -6.90
C LEU A 94 -13.21 5.16 -6.49
N SER A 95 -12.61 6.12 -7.23
CA SER A 95 -12.69 7.55 -6.88
C SER A 95 -14.11 8.09 -6.86
N ARG A 96 -15.08 7.50 -7.60
CA ARG A 96 -16.50 7.86 -7.51
C ARG A 96 -17.06 7.78 -6.11
N HIS A 97 -16.52 6.87 -5.27
CA HIS A 97 -16.96 6.75 -3.88
C HIS A 97 -16.36 7.84 -2.98
N LEU A 98 -15.19 8.41 -3.34
CA LEU A 98 -14.65 9.62 -2.70
C LEU A 98 -15.51 10.83 -3.05
N ASP A 99 -15.87 10.98 -4.34
CA ASP A 99 -16.68 12.10 -4.84
C ASP A 99 -18.08 12.10 -4.21
N SER A 100 -18.67 10.93 -4.00
CA SER A 100 -19.98 10.80 -3.34
C SER A 100 -19.91 10.95 -1.81
N GLY A 101 -18.73 10.95 -1.22
CA GLY A 101 -18.53 10.95 0.24
C GLY A 101 -18.78 9.60 0.92
N ALA A 102 -19.09 8.53 0.17
CA ALA A 102 -19.28 7.19 0.71
C ALA A 102 -17.95 6.57 1.19
N LEU A 103 -16.83 6.90 0.56
CA LEU A 103 -15.48 6.55 0.98
C LEU A 103 -14.77 7.83 1.44
N ARG A 104 -14.11 7.79 2.59
CA ARG A 104 -13.35 8.91 3.14
C ARG A 104 -11.90 8.95 2.69
N GLU A 105 -11.32 7.77 2.49
CA GLU A 105 -9.89 7.65 2.14
C GLU A 105 -9.64 6.45 1.22
N LEU A 106 -9.00 6.72 0.08
CA LEU A 106 -8.37 5.75 -0.79
C LEU A 106 -6.85 5.98 -0.71
N THR A 107 -6.10 4.95 -0.38
CA THR A 107 -4.64 5.01 -0.23
C THR A 107 -4.01 3.73 -0.76
N LEU A 108 -2.69 3.71 -0.92
CA LEU A 108 -1.96 2.52 -1.31
C LEU A 108 -0.64 2.39 -0.54
N THR A 109 -0.12 1.16 -0.52
CA THR A 109 1.27 0.89 -0.12
C THR A 109 1.99 0.41 -1.36
N THR A 110 3.10 1.03 -1.69
CA THR A 110 3.89 0.77 -2.90
C THR A 110 5.39 0.70 -2.58
N ASN A 111 6.14 -0.02 -3.39
CA ASN A 111 7.60 0.01 -3.36
C ASN A 111 8.19 1.24 -4.07
N GLY A 112 7.34 2.05 -4.70
CA GLY A 112 7.73 3.30 -5.36
C GLY A 112 8.31 3.17 -6.77
N SER A 113 8.60 1.98 -7.26
CA SER A 113 9.25 1.75 -8.56
C SER A 113 8.50 2.34 -9.77
N GLN A 114 7.18 2.39 -9.69
CA GLN A 114 6.29 2.90 -10.74
C GLN A 114 5.65 4.25 -10.37
N LEU A 115 6.01 4.80 -9.21
CA LEU A 115 5.29 5.93 -8.63
C LEU A 115 5.45 7.21 -9.46
N ALA A 116 6.64 7.50 -9.99
CA ALA A 116 6.88 8.66 -10.85
C ALA A 116 5.90 8.73 -12.03
N LYS A 117 5.57 7.58 -12.61
CA LYS A 117 4.64 7.48 -13.74
C LYS A 117 3.19 7.77 -13.35
N HIS A 118 2.79 7.47 -12.11
CA HIS A 118 1.39 7.44 -11.70
C HIS A 118 1.02 8.51 -10.66
N ALA A 119 2.00 9.27 -10.14
CA ALA A 119 1.80 10.21 -9.03
C ALA A 119 0.70 11.24 -9.31
N GLN A 120 0.75 11.92 -10.45
CA GLN A 120 -0.25 12.92 -10.82
C GLN A 120 -1.64 12.30 -10.98
N GLU A 121 -1.75 11.16 -11.67
CA GLU A 121 -3.04 10.51 -11.87
C GLU A 121 -3.64 9.98 -10.55
N LEU A 122 -2.81 9.54 -9.60
CA LEU A 122 -3.25 9.18 -8.25
C LEU A 122 -3.86 10.39 -7.52
N ALA A 123 -3.20 11.55 -7.59
CA ALA A 123 -3.71 12.79 -7.01
C ALA A 123 -5.04 13.21 -7.66
N ASP A 124 -5.12 13.16 -8.99
CA ASP A 124 -6.34 13.46 -9.76
C ASP A 124 -7.51 12.55 -9.41
N CYS A 125 -7.23 11.30 -9.02
CA CYS A 125 -8.23 10.35 -8.51
C CYS A 125 -8.62 10.59 -7.04
N GLY A 126 -8.15 11.66 -6.40
CA GLY A 126 -8.47 12.01 -5.01
C GLY A 126 -7.70 11.22 -3.95
N VAL A 127 -6.66 10.48 -4.32
CA VAL A 127 -5.70 9.92 -3.36
C VAL A 127 -4.95 11.09 -2.73
N LYS A 128 -4.95 11.15 -1.39
CA LYS A 128 -4.27 12.25 -0.66
C LYS A 128 -2.98 11.80 0.02
N ARG A 129 -2.88 10.51 0.31
CA ARG A 129 -1.76 9.93 1.04
C ARG A 129 -1.38 8.55 0.49
N ILE A 130 -0.09 8.29 0.47
CA ILE A 130 0.48 6.99 0.08
C ILE A 130 1.53 6.54 1.09
N ASN A 131 1.73 5.22 1.18
CA ASN A 131 2.85 4.65 1.91
C ASN A 131 3.88 4.14 0.89
N VAL A 132 5.13 4.57 1.03
CA VAL A 132 6.25 4.13 0.18
C VAL A 132 7.23 3.34 1.04
N SER A 133 7.59 2.14 0.57
CA SER A 133 8.51 1.26 1.30
C SER A 133 9.95 1.58 0.91
N ILE A 134 10.74 2.09 1.88
CA ILE A 134 12.18 2.41 1.72
C ILE A 134 12.87 2.02 3.02
N ASP A 135 13.73 1.01 2.97
CA ASP A 135 14.44 0.50 4.15
C ASP A 135 15.78 1.19 4.39
N THR A 136 16.38 1.78 3.36
CA THR A 136 17.69 2.44 3.40
C THR A 136 17.81 3.48 2.30
N LEU A 137 18.65 4.49 2.52
CA LEU A 137 19.04 5.49 1.52
C LEU A 137 20.38 5.18 0.87
N ASP A 138 21.04 4.08 1.23
CA ASP A 138 22.21 3.57 0.57
C ASP A 138 21.82 2.74 -0.67
N PRO A 139 22.27 3.11 -1.89
CA PRO A 139 21.86 2.42 -3.12
C PRO A 139 22.30 0.95 -3.17
N ASP A 140 23.46 0.63 -2.62
CA ASP A 140 24.01 -0.74 -2.64
C ASP A 140 23.24 -1.62 -1.66
N LYS A 141 22.96 -1.12 -0.46
CA LYS A 141 22.11 -1.79 0.52
C LYS A 141 20.69 -1.94 -0.01
N PHE A 142 20.13 -0.90 -0.63
CA PHE A 142 18.81 -0.96 -1.24
C PHE A 142 18.74 -2.07 -2.30
N ARG A 143 19.73 -2.11 -3.19
CA ARG A 143 19.84 -3.17 -4.19
C ARG A 143 19.96 -4.54 -3.55
N LYS A 144 20.74 -4.68 -2.48
CA LYS A 144 20.93 -5.93 -1.76
C LYS A 144 19.63 -6.43 -1.13
N VAL A 145 18.87 -5.56 -0.44
CA VAL A 145 17.64 -5.96 0.26
C VAL A 145 16.48 -6.20 -0.69
N THR A 146 16.38 -5.45 -1.78
CA THR A 146 15.29 -5.58 -2.76
C THR A 146 15.61 -6.55 -3.90
N ARG A 147 16.85 -6.97 -4.02
CA ARG A 147 17.47 -7.77 -5.10
C ARG A 147 17.43 -7.06 -6.46
N TRP A 148 16.30 -6.51 -6.86
CA TRP A 148 16.07 -5.94 -8.20
C TRP A 148 15.76 -4.44 -8.22
N GLY A 149 15.55 -3.83 -7.05
CA GLY A 149 15.18 -2.43 -6.95
C GLY A 149 16.31 -1.47 -7.29
N GLU A 150 15.95 -0.29 -7.77
CA GLU A 150 16.83 0.85 -8.02
C GLU A 150 16.37 2.03 -7.16
N LEU A 151 17.14 2.40 -6.14
CA LEU A 151 16.77 3.47 -5.19
C LEU A 151 16.48 4.79 -5.90
N ALA A 152 17.29 5.15 -6.91
CA ALA A 152 17.10 6.40 -7.64
C ALA A 152 15.70 6.52 -8.26
N LYS A 153 15.15 5.44 -8.84
CA LYS A 153 13.80 5.43 -9.39
C LYS A 153 12.72 5.59 -8.32
N VAL A 154 12.95 5.01 -7.15
CA VAL A 154 12.02 5.14 -6.02
C VAL A 154 12.03 6.57 -5.49
N LEU A 155 13.20 7.19 -5.36
CA LEU A 155 13.33 8.58 -4.93
C LEU A 155 12.70 9.56 -5.95
N GLU A 156 12.90 9.34 -7.26
CA GLU A 156 12.20 10.07 -8.32
C GLU A 156 10.66 9.93 -8.15
N GLY A 157 10.19 8.74 -7.82
CA GLY A 157 8.78 8.50 -7.51
C GLY A 157 8.28 9.27 -6.29
N VAL A 158 9.09 9.36 -5.24
CA VAL A 158 8.81 10.17 -4.04
C VAL A 158 8.72 11.66 -4.40
N ASP A 159 9.68 12.16 -5.19
CA ASP A 159 9.69 13.56 -5.64
C ASP A 159 8.43 13.87 -6.44
N ALA A 160 8.12 13.08 -7.46
CA ALA A 160 6.92 13.24 -8.28
C ALA A 160 5.62 13.20 -7.45
N ALA A 161 5.55 12.34 -6.44
CA ALA A 161 4.39 12.25 -5.57
C ALA A 161 4.23 13.50 -4.68
N GLN A 162 5.34 14.05 -4.16
CA GLN A 162 5.30 15.32 -3.41
C GLN A 162 4.92 16.51 -4.30
N GLU A 163 5.44 16.57 -5.53
CA GLU A 163 5.08 17.59 -6.53
C GLU A 163 3.59 17.51 -6.90
N ALA A 164 3.01 16.32 -6.98
CA ALA A 164 1.58 16.08 -7.18
C ALA A 164 0.72 16.39 -5.93
N GLY A 165 1.33 16.80 -4.82
CA GLY A 165 0.62 17.13 -3.58
C GLY A 165 0.21 15.94 -2.73
N LEU A 166 0.75 14.74 -2.98
CA LEU A 166 0.48 13.56 -2.16
C LEU A 166 1.29 13.62 -0.85
N HIS A 167 0.61 13.39 0.27
CA HIS A 167 1.31 13.17 1.54
C HIS A 167 1.95 11.78 1.55
N ILE A 168 3.22 11.72 1.89
CA ILE A 168 3.99 10.47 1.87
C ILE A 168 4.25 10.00 3.29
N LYS A 169 4.05 8.72 3.51
CA LYS A 169 4.52 8.01 4.68
C LYS A 169 5.52 6.95 4.26
N ILE A 170 6.74 7.05 4.75
CA ILE A 170 7.76 6.03 4.54
C ILE A 170 7.49 4.86 5.49
N ASN A 171 7.50 3.65 4.95
CA ASN A 171 7.54 2.41 5.72
C ASN A 171 8.94 1.83 5.58
N ALA A 172 9.61 1.56 6.69
CA ALA A 172 10.92 0.94 6.70
C ALA A 172 10.92 -0.28 7.62
N VAL A 173 11.36 -1.41 7.10
CA VAL A 173 11.62 -2.61 7.92
C VAL A 173 12.96 -2.42 8.60
N ALA A 174 12.96 -2.47 9.94
CA ALA A 174 14.17 -2.39 10.75
C ALA A 174 14.84 -3.76 10.78
N LEU A 175 16.05 -3.85 10.25
CA LEU A 175 16.84 -5.06 10.11
C LEU A 175 18.12 -4.92 10.93
N LYS A 176 18.28 -5.79 11.93
CA LYS A 176 19.48 -5.83 12.77
C LYS A 176 20.72 -6.08 11.91
N ASP A 177 21.81 -5.37 12.26
CA ASP A 177 23.12 -5.46 11.59
C ASP A 177 23.07 -5.12 10.08
N PHE A 178 21.98 -4.51 9.62
CA PHE A 178 21.82 -4.10 8.22
C PHE A 178 21.55 -2.60 8.07
N ASN A 179 20.40 -2.11 8.55
CA ASN A 179 20.01 -0.70 8.45
C ASN A 179 19.76 -0.03 9.82
N ASP A 180 19.93 -0.74 10.91
CA ASP A 180 19.69 -0.28 12.28
C ASP A 180 20.43 1.02 12.61
N LEU A 181 21.68 1.15 12.18
CA LEU A 181 22.47 2.38 12.36
C LEU A 181 22.06 3.53 11.43
N GLU A 182 21.32 3.26 10.37
CA GLU A 182 20.86 4.26 9.39
C GLU A 182 19.47 4.84 9.73
N ILE A 183 18.73 4.21 10.65
CA ILE A 183 17.39 4.66 11.05
C ILE A 183 17.34 6.15 11.42
N PRO A 184 18.30 6.72 12.21
CA PRO A 184 18.31 8.14 12.49
C PRO A 184 18.45 9.04 11.27
N ASP A 185 19.23 8.62 10.26
CA ASP A 185 19.41 9.37 9.02
C ASP A 185 18.18 9.28 8.13
N LEU A 186 17.58 8.10 8.01
CA LEU A 186 16.32 7.90 7.32
C LEU A 186 15.20 8.76 7.94
N MET A 187 15.14 8.83 9.27
CA MET A 187 14.19 9.66 10.00
C MET A 187 14.42 11.16 9.69
N ARG A 188 15.67 11.65 9.76
CA ARG A 188 15.99 13.04 9.43
C ARG A 188 15.64 13.38 7.99
N TRP A 189 15.92 12.48 7.06
CA TRP A 189 15.56 12.65 5.65
C TRP A 189 14.04 12.72 5.44
N ALA A 190 13.30 11.78 6.01
CA ALA A 190 11.84 11.74 5.86
C ALA A 190 11.18 12.98 6.47
N HIS A 191 11.48 13.28 7.74
CA HIS A 191 10.88 14.42 8.45
C HIS A 191 11.34 15.77 7.88
N GLY A 192 12.61 15.88 7.44
CA GLY A 192 13.13 17.11 6.79
C GLY A 192 12.41 17.42 5.48
N ARG A 193 11.74 16.45 4.87
CA ARG A 193 10.91 16.58 3.67
C ARG A 193 9.40 16.62 3.97
N GLY A 194 9.00 16.71 5.23
CA GLY A 194 7.60 16.74 5.64
C GLY A 194 6.88 15.40 5.47
N MET A 195 7.61 14.28 5.41
CA MET A 195 7.05 12.94 5.31
C MET A 195 6.98 12.28 6.69
N ASP A 196 6.00 11.41 6.89
CA ASP A 196 5.95 10.53 8.07
C ASP A 196 6.88 9.33 7.88
N LEU A 197 7.33 8.74 9.01
CA LEU A 197 8.06 7.47 9.02
C LEU A 197 7.35 6.46 9.94
N THR A 198 7.28 5.21 9.48
CA THR A 198 6.91 4.04 10.31
C THR A 198 8.01 3.01 10.21
N LEU A 199 8.56 2.64 11.35
CA LEU A 199 9.44 1.48 11.46
C LEU A 199 8.59 0.22 11.68
N ILE A 200 9.00 -0.87 11.07
CA ILE A 200 8.31 -2.16 11.09
C ILE A 200 9.31 -3.22 11.54
N GLU A 201 8.96 -3.98 12.56
CA GLU A 201 9.73 -5.16 12.95
C GLU A 201 9.55 -6.29 11.93
N THR A 202 10.61 -7.06 11.68
CA THR A 202 10.49 -8.27 10.86
C THR A 202 9.56 -9.26 11.52
N MET A 203 8.61 -9.77 10.75
CA MET A 203 7.67 -10.80 11.21
C MET A 203 8.08 -12.16 10.66
N PRO A 204 8.07 -13.25 11.46
CA PRO A 204 8.42 -14.59 11.00
C PRO A 204 7.25 -15.20 10.20
N MET A 205 6.88 -14.57 9.09
CA MET A 205 5.75 -14.94 8.24
C MET A 205 6.19 -15.03 6.78
N GLY A 206 5.59 -15.97 6.05
CA GLY A 206 5.80 -16.17 4.62
C GLY A 206 6.89 -17.20 4.30
N ASP A 207 6.89 -17.64 3.06
CA ASP A 207 7.84 -18.60 2.50
C ASP A 207 9.03 -17.85 1.93
N ILE A 208 10.16 -17.91 2.64
CA ILE A 208 11.42 -17.26 2.25
C ILE A 208 12.58 -18.19 2.50
N ASP A 209 13.65 -18.01 1.75
CA ASP A 209 14.84 -18.85 1.77
C ASP A 209 15.80 -18.51 2.93
N GLU A 210 15.53 -17.47 3.73
CA GLU A 210 16.43 -16.96 4.77
C GLU A 210 15.79 -17.03 6.17
N ASP A 211 16.61 -17.29 7.20
CA ASP A 211 16.17 -17.19 8.61
C ASP A 211 16.04 -15.71 9.00
N ARG A 212 14.81 -15.29 9.30
CA ARG A 212 14.50 -13.91 9.69
C ARG A 212 14.76 -13.61 11.15
N THR A 213 14.94 -14.62 11.98
CA THR A 213 15.13 -14.44 13.42
C THR A 213 16.44 -13.72 13.71
N ASP A 214 17.47 -13.94 12.89
CA ASP A 214 18.77 -13.29 13.01
C ASP A 214 18.71 -11.78 12.68
N GLN A 215 17.75 -11.35 11.88
CA GLN A 215 17.57 -9.95 11.47
C GLN A 215 16.53 -9.19 12.32
N PHE A 216 15.95 -9.85 13.32
CA PHE A 216 14.97 -9.19 14.18
C PHE A 216 15.61 -8.10 15.02
N LEU A 217 15.05 -6.90 14.92
CA LEU A 217 15.38 -5.73 15.75
C LEU A 217 14.12 -5.30 16.51
N SER A 218 14.15 -5.42 17.85
CA SER A 218 13.06 -4.90 18.67
C SER A 218 13.04 -3.38 18.63
N LEU A 219 11.87 -2.82 18.44
CA LEU A 219 11.60 -1.37 18.47
C LEU A 219 11.03 -0.91 19.83
N ALA A 220 10.93 -1.83 20.79
CA ALA A 220 10.46 -1.58 22.15
C ALA A 220 11.59 -1.14 23.07
#